data_0497d80438d6f1dd81ef4c956b0a381e
#
_entry.id   0497d80438d6f1dd81ef4c956b0a381e
#
_cell.length_a   1.000
_cell.length_b   1.000
_cell.length_c   1.000
_cell.angle_alpha   90.00
_cell.angle_beta   90.00
_cell.angle_gamma   90.00
#
_symmetry.space_group_name_H-M   'P 1'
#
loop_
_entity.id
_entity.type
_entity.pdbx_description
1 polymer ?
#
loop_
_entity_poly.entity_id
_entity_poly.type
_entity_poly.pdbx_seq_one_letter_code
_entity_poly.pdbx_strand_id
1 'polypeptide(L)'
;MTRFPFPVQAAVPLYLAPMAGVSESPFRRLCRRFGAGMTTSEMTTADIRLWRTAKSMRRLDLDMDAEPRVVQIAGSEPDRLALAARLCADRGAQIIDIN
;
A
#
# COMPACT_ATOMS: atom_id res chain seq x y z
N MET A 1 -21.46 -13.15 -4.26
CA MET A 1 -20.28 -12.38 -4.76
C MET A 1 -19.82 -11.43 -3.67
N THR A 2 -18.60 -11.56 -3.22
CA THR A 2 -18.05 -10.68 -2.19
C THR A 2 -17.80 -9.31 -2.81
N ARG A 3 -18.46 -8.28 -2.29
CA ARG A 3 -18.17 -6.92 -2.71
C ARG A 3 -16.89 -6.46 -2.05
N PHE A 4 -15.97 -5.96 -2.85
CA PHE A 4 -14.84 -5.25 -2.33
C PHE A 4 -15.34 -3.99 -1.59
N PRO A 5 -14.84 -3.68 -0.38
CA PRO A 5 -15.39 -2.58 0.44
C PRO A 5 -15.15 -1.19 -0.16
N PHE A 6 -14.34 -1.09 -1.20
CA PHE A 6 -14.04 0.18 -1.86
C PHE A 6 -14.39 0.08 -3.34
N PRO A 7 -14.85 1.17 -3.94
CA PRO A 7 -15.14 1.18 -5.37
C PRO A 7 -13.84 0.98 -6.15
N VAL A 8 -13.72 -0.15 -6.82
CA VAL A 8 -12.62 -0.41 -7.75
C VAL A 8 -13.16 -0.11 -9.15
N GLN A 9 -12.72 1.03 -9.70
CA GLN A 9 -13.16 1.47 -11.02
C GLN A 9 -12.30 0.81 -12.11
N ALA A 10 -12.62 -0.43 -12.39
CA ALA A 10 -11.95 -1.16 -13.46
C ALA A 10 -12.93 -2.12 -14.12
N ALA A 11 -12.88 -2.19 -15.44
CA ALA A 11 -13.68 -3.14 -16.21
C ALA A 11 -13.30 -4.59 -15.87
N VAL A 12 -12.02 -4.82 -15.52
CA VAL A 12 -11.50 -6.11 -15.08
C VAL A 12 -10.82 -5.89 -13.72
N PRO A 13 -11.14 -6.69 -12.68
CA PRO A 13 -10.56 -6.50 -11.34
C PRO A 13 -9.14 -7.04 -11.27
N LEU A 14 -8.22 -6.36 -11.93
CA LEU A 14 -6.79 -6.66 -11.89
C LEU A 14 -6.12 -5.81 -10.82
N TYR A 15 -5.36 -6.46 -9.95
CA TYR A 15 -4.65 -5.81 -8.85
C TYR A 15 -3.15 -6.01 -9.01
N LEU A 16 -2.40 -4.92 -8.88
CA LEU A 16 -0.95 -5.00 -8.88
C LEU A 16 -0.47 -5.45 -7.50
N ALA A 17 0.20 -6.59 -7.46
CA ALA A 17 0.82 -7.10 -6.24
C ALA A 17 1.98 -6.21 -5.79
N PRO A 18 2.25 -6.13 -4.48
CA PRO A 18 3.45 -5.45 -3.99
C PRO A 18 4.70 -6.23 -4.40
N MET A 19 5.69 -5.52 -4.95
CA MET A 19 6.93 -6.13 -5.41
C MET A 19 8.10 -5.26 -4.99
N ALA A 20 8.95 -5.79 -4.11
CA ALA A 20 10.12 -5.07 -3.60
C ALA A 20 11.05 -4.64 -4.74
N GLY A 21 11.46 -3.37 -4.73
CA GLY A 21 12.29 -2.77 -5.75
C GLY A 21 11.57 -2.44 -7.05
N VAL A 22 10.29 -2.76 -7.17
CA VAL A 22 9.52 -2.58 -8.42
C VAL A 22 8.31 -1.68 -8.21
N SER A 23 7.47 -1.96 -7.20
CA SER A 23 6.16 -1.30 -7.07
C SER A 23 6.22 0.01 -6.26
N GLU A 24 7.18 0.87 -6.57
CA GLU A 24 7.19 2.25 -6.09
C GLU A 24 6.08 3.08 -6.73
N SER A 25 5.82 4.26 -6.18
CA SER A 25 4.71 5.10 -6.61
C SER A 25 4.66 5.34 -8.13
N PRO A 26 5.76 5.68 -8.82
CA PRO A 26 5.70 5.87 -10.27
C PRO A 26 5.23 4.64 -11.04
N PHE A 27 5.67 3.45 -10.62
CA PHE A 27 5.27 2.20 -11.25
C PHE A 27 3.79 1.90 -10.98
N ARG A 28 3.33 2.12 -9.75
CA ARG A 28 1.91 1.94 -9.41
C ARG A 28 1.03 2.86 -10.24
N ARG A 29 1.40 4.13 -10.40
CA ARG A 29 0.66 5.08 -11.25
C ARG A 29 0.61 4.62 -12.69
N LEU A 30 1.72 4.11 -13.21
CA LEU A 30 1.77 3.59 -14.57
C LEU A 30 0.80 2.41 -14.75
N CYS A 31 0.80 1.47 -13.83
CA CYS A 31 -0.10 0.31 -13.87
C CYS A 31 -1.57 0.73 -13.80
N ARG A 32 -1.89 1.76 -12.99
CA ARG A 32 -3.24 2.32 -12.93
C ARG A 32 -3.66 2.89 -14.28
N ARG A 33 -2.77 3.56 -14.97
CA ARG A 33 -3.04 4.09 -16.32
C ARG A 33 -3.31 2.99 -17.33
N PHE A 34 -2.72 1.81 -17.15
CA PHE A 34 -2.96 0.64 -18.00
C PHE A 34 -4.12 -0.22 -17.53
N GLY A 35 -4.88 0.21 -16.53
CA GLY A 35 -6.13 -0.44 -16.17
C GLY A 35 -6.11 -1.24 -14.87
N ALA A 36 -5.03 -1.24 -14.11
CA ALA A 36 -5.05 -1.85 -12.78
C ALA A 36 -6.11 -1.16 -11.91
N GLY A 37 -6.99 -1.95 -11.31
CA GLY A 37 -8.06 -1.44 -10.45
C GLY A 37 -7.58 -1.06 -9.05
N MET A 38 -6.49 -1.66 -8.61
CA MET A 38 -5.90 -1.41 -7.31
C MET A 38 -4.41 -1.72 -7.37
N THR A 39 -3.62 -1.01 -6.60
CA THR A 39 -2.19 -1.26 -6.45
C THR A 39 -1.83 -1.24 -4.97
N THR A 40 -0.85 -2.05 -4.59
CA THR A 40 -0.37 -2.11 -3.21
C THR A 40 1.08 -1.62 -3.15
N SER A 41 1.39 -0.82 -2.15
CA SER A 41 2.75 -0.32 -1.95
C SER A 41 3.75 -1.46 -1.69
N GLU A 42 5.03 -1.20 -1.92
CA GLU A 42 6.05 -2.14 -1.48
C GLU A 42 5.97 -2.40 0.02
N MET A 43 6.37 -3.61 0.41
CA MET A 43 6.42 -4.02 1.80
C MET A 43 7.24 -3.05 2.66
N THR A 44 6.64 -2.54 3.72
CA THR A 44 7.29 -1.68 4.69
C THR A 44 7.31 -2.39 6.05
N THR A 45 8.42 -2.32 6.75
CA THR A 45 8.52 -2.93 8.08
C THR A 45 7.50 -2.33 9.06
N ALA A 46 6.91 -3.18 9.90
CA ALA A 46 6.07 -2.73 11.01
C ALA A 46 6.87 -2.10 12.16
N ASP A 47 8.20 -2.17 12.11
CA ASP A 47 9.04 -1.49 13.08
C ASP A 47 9.21 -0.02 12.69
N ILE A 48 8.40 0.86 13.28
CA ILE A 48 8.36 2.27 12.94
C ILE A 48 9.68 3.01 13.22
N ARG A 49 10.55 2.44 14.04
CA ARG A 49 11.88 3.03 14.29
C ARG A 49 12.73 3.07 13.04
N LEU A 50 12.44 2.19 12.09
CA LEU A 50 13.16 2.07 10.82
C LEU A 50 12.55 2.93 9.71
N TRP A 51 11.47 3.67 9.97
CA TRP A 51 10.78 4.47 8.95
C TRP A 51 11.51 5.78 8.60
N ARG A 52 12.56 6.12 9.32
CA ARG A 52 13.30 7.37 9.10
C ARG A 52 14.22 7.36 7.88
N THR A 53 14.42 6.20 7.26
CA THR A 53 15.25 6.13 6.06
C THR A 53 14.52 6.72 4.85
N ALA A 54 15.27 7.27 3.91
CA ALA A 54 14.70 7.81 2.67
C ALA A 54 13.92 6.72 1.90
N LYS A 55 14.40 5.48 1.94
CA LYS A 55 13.74 4.35 1.29
C LYS A 55 12.38 4.06 1.91
N SER A 56 12.29 4.02 3.24
CA SER A 56 11.02 3.79 3.94
C SER A 56 10.05 4.95 3.72
N MET A 57 10.52 6.18 3.73
CA MET A 57 9.69 7.35 3.47
C MET A 57 9.10 7.32 2.06
N ARG A 58 9.86 6.88 1.06
CA ARG A 58 9.33 6.73 -0.29
C ARG A 58 8.26 5.64 -0.38
N ARG A 59 8.42 4.54 0.35
CA ARG A 59 7.43 3.45 0.39
C ARG A 59 6.12 3.89 1.03
N LEU A 60 6.17 4.84 1.95
CA LEU A 60 5.01 5.37 2.66
C LEU A 60 4.40 6.59 1.97
N ASP A 61 4.95 7.03 0.85
CA ASP A 61 4.42 8.14 0.08
C ASP A 61 3.23 7.65 -0.76
N LEU A 62 2.04 8.07 -0.36
CA LEU A 62 0.77 7.72 -1.00
C LEU A 62 0.11 8.91 -1.69
N ASP A 63 0.74 10.07 -1.69
CA ASP A 63 0.11 11.33 -2.13
C ASP A 63 -0.37 11.27 -3.58
N MET A 64 0.36 10.54 -4.42
CA MET A 64 0.01 10.41 -5.84
C MET A 64 -0.75 9.13 -6.16
N ASP A 65 -1.06 8.31 -5.16
CA ASP A 65 -1.79 7.07 -5.40
C ASP A 65 -3.27 7.35 -5.59
N ALA A 66 -3.86 6.71 -6.58
CA ALA A 66 -5.31 6.70 -6.75
C ALA A 66 -5.97 5.83 -5.67
N GLU A 67 -7.20 6.16 -5.32
CA GLU A 67 -7.96 5.34 -4.38
C GLU A 67 -8.38 4.00 -5.01
N PRO A 68 -8.47 2.91 -4.24
CA PRO A 68 -8.10 2.82 -2.83
C PRO A 68 -6.57 2.79 -2.64
N ARG A 69 -6.11 3.47 -1.59
CA ARG A 69 -4.68 3.48 -1.24
C ARG A 69 -4.38 2.31 -0.32
N VAL A 70 -3.52 1.42 -0.78
CA VAL A 70 -3.20 0.17 -0.07
C VAL A 70 -1.73 0.17 0.31
N VAL A 71 -1.46 -0.06 1.57
CA VAL A 71 -0.10 -0.17 2.11
C VAL A 71 0.11 -1.57 2.64
N GLN A 72 1.20 -2.20 2.23
CA GLN A 72 1.61 -3.47 2.83
C GLN A 72 2.63 -3.25 3.93
N ILE A 73 2.37 -3.83 5.09
CA ILE A 73 3.29 -3.86 6.23
C ILE A 73 3.70 -5.29 6.54
N ALA A 74 4.90 -5.46 7.06
CA ALA A 74 5.44 -6.76 7.40
C ALA A 74 5.97 -6.77 8.83
N GLY A 75 5.62 -7.82 9.57
CA GLY A 75 6.07 -8.00 10.93
C GLY A 75 5.44 -9.23 11.56
N SER A 76 5.86 -9.54 12.78
CA SER A 76 5.39 -10.72 13.51
C SER A 76 4.76 -10.36 14.87
N GLU A 77 4.94 -9.14 15.34
CA GLU A 77 4.45 -8.71 16.65
C GLU A 77 3.17 -7.92 16.52
N PRO A 78 2.04 -8.39 17.11
CA PRO A 78 0.75 -7.74 16.97
C PRO A 78 0.74 -6.25 17.35
N ASP A 79 1.38 -5.88 18.44
CA ASP A 79 1.40 -4.49 18.92
C ASP A 79 2.12 -3.56 17.93
N ARG A 80 3.22 -4.03 17.35
CA ARG A 80 3.97 -3.28 16.34
C ARG A 80 3.16 -3.14 15.05
N LEU A 81 2.51 -4.22 14.62
CA LEU A 81 1.64 -4.20 13.45
C LEU A 81 0.47 -3.24 13.65
N ALA A 82 -0.15 -3.25 14.82
CA ALA A 82 -1.26 -2.36 15.14
C ALA A 82 -0.84 -0.89 15.09
N LEU A 83 0.31 -0.55 15.67
CA LEU A 83 0.82 0.82 15.63
C LEU A 83 1.17 1.25 14.21
N ALA A 84 1.87 0.40 13.47
CA ALA A 84 2.22 0.67 12.08
C ALA A 84 0.97 0.89 11.23
N ALA A 85 -0.05 0.06 11.39
CA ALA A 85 -1.31 0.19 10.66
C ALA A 85 -1.99 1.53 10.95
N ARG A 86 -2.05 1.95 12.22
CA ARG A 86 -2.63 3.25 12.58
C ARG A 86 -1.88 4.42 11.95
N LEU A 87 -0.56 4.37 11.96
CA LEU A 87 0.26 5.42 11.36
C LEU A 87 0.13 5.46 9.84
N CYS A 88 0.00 4.30 9.20
CA CYS A 88 -0.29 4.24 7.76
C CYS A 88 -1.67 4.84 7.45
N ALA A 89 -2.68 4.54 8.25
CA ALA A 89 -4.01 5.12 8.09
C ALA A 89 -3.98 6.64 8.22
N ASP A 90 -3.22 7.17 9.17
CA ASP A 90 -3.03 8.61 9.36
C ASP A 90 -2.36 9.26 8.14
N ARG A 91 -1.57 8.51 7.40
CA ARG A 91 -0.92 8.96 6.16
C ARG A 91 -1.79 8.81 4.92
N GLY A 92 -3.00 8.30 5.07
CA GLY A 92 -3.96 8.18 3.97
C GLY A 92 -4.20 6.77 3.44
N ALA A 93 -3.61 5.75 4.04
CA ALA A 93 -3.92 4.37 3.68
C ALA A 93 -5.37 4.04 4.02
N GLN A 94 -6.06 3.43 3.09
CA GLN A 94 -7.46 3.01 3.24
C GLN A 94 -7.57 1.51 3.47
N ILE A 95 -6.57 0.77 3.03
CA ILE A 95 -6.44 -0.67 3.23
C ILE A 95 -5.04 -0.95 3.73
N ILE A 96 -4.95 -1.80 4.74
CA ILE A 96 -3.68 -2.31 5.25
C ILE A 96 -3.58 -3.78 4.89
N ASP A 97 -2.55 -4.12 4.15
CA ASP A 97 -2.23 -5.49 3.78
C ASP A 97 -1.11 -6.00 4.70
N ILE A 98 -1.33 -7.11 5.34
CA ILE A 98 -0.37 -7.68 6.31
C ILE A 98 0.37 -8.83 5.65
N ASN A 99 1.67 -8.65 5.55
CA ASN A 99 2.54 -9.72 5.09
C ASN A 99 3.00 -10.58 6.27
#